data_8c8c367e1d044f0519181c62343a5ada
#
_entry.id   8c8c367e1d044f0519181c62343a5ada
#
_cell.length_a   1.000
_cell.length_b   1.000
_cell.length_c   1.000
_cell.angle_alpha   90.00
_cell.angle_beta   90.00
_cell.angle_gamma   90.00
#
_symmetry.space_group_name_H-M   'P 1'
#
loop_
_entity.id
_entity.type
_entity.pdbx_description
1 polymer ?
#
loop_
_entity_poly.entity_id
_entity_poly.type
_entity_poly.pdbx_seq_one_letter_code
_entity_poly.pdbx_strand_id
1 'polypeptide(L)'
;MNKLLKLLFISAFFNALCWMILIPIWQYPDEQAHFAQVQNVAELGKVRTVGNDTSYEIALSEKILGTDRNGFGNNKYTYHPEYNIPYSDNAVGLFEGEISNLPRLSKTNLVKDEATVNPPLYYFLGSIAYKLAYNGILFDRVFSVRLMSALIFMGTVFLSFKIGQIIFEKEKLLAITLASLIAFKPMLTFTSTGVLPDTLTNFLFSFILYLSLKILKDGIKFSTLVLISLAVVMGISTRQQFLISTFIVSMALFYQIYRNPKYTKHFVLSILAFALFIYISNTFLINLPFFTNFRVPEIFDTGFLKFDEISFAAFITHLVWTIRHTYSEVWPWYWGVYKWHSLTLPPVYYQVINRLVLVGILGLVIKLILIFRKRETDKRTIYFFFLLASSLIYFLVLTIWDYIFFIGHGFSFGIQGRYFFPLVIAHVAILLMGFWQLFKIFLKNYAKLGLVTLAFLMIVFNDLSLFHIAGSYYDTSSLEIFIAQASQYKPLFVKSNTILFTLTLNIGFQLLLIFYLIKNAIRQTN
;
A
#
# COMPACT_ATOMS: atom_id res chain seq x y z
N MET A 1 21.66 -3.68 -18.14
CA MET A 1 20.41 -4.05 -17.43
C MET A 1 20.57 -4.02 -15.91
N ASN A 2 21.57 -4.71 -15.34
CA ASN A 2 21.80 -4.64 -13.88
C ASN A 2 21.99 -3.21 -13.37
N LYS A 3 22.64 -2.32 -14.14
CA LYS A 3 22.83 -0.91 -13.78
C LYS A 3 21.50 -0.13 -13.73
N LEU A 4 20.63 -0.32 -14.73
CA LEU A 4 19.33 0.35 -14.79
C LEU A 4 18.41 -0.12 -13.65
N LEU A 5 18.41 -1.41 -13.33
CA LEU A 5 17.64 -1.95 -12.21
C LEU A 5 18.13 -1.41 -10.86
N LYS A 6 19.45 -1.38 -10.64
CA LYS A 6 20.04 -0.78 -9.43
C LYS A 6 19.63 0.68 -9.29
N LEU A 7 19.68 1.42 -10.40
CA LEU A 7 19.33 2.83 -10.43
C LEU A 7 17.83 3.05 -10.12
N LEU A 8 16.94 2.19 -10.64
CA LEU A 8 15.52 2.22 -10.27
C LEU A 8 15.32 2.04 -8.77
N PHE A 9 16.00 1.06 -8.15
CA PHE A 9 15.85 0.84 -6.71
C PHE A 9 16.42 1.99 -5.87
N ILE A 10 17.55 2.56 -6.26
CA ILE A 10 18.12 3.72 -5.57
C ILE A 10 17.17 4.92 -5.70
N SER A 11 16.67 5.20 -6.90
CA SER A 11 15.72 6.29 -7.14
C SER A 11 14.40 6.09 -6.36
N ALA A 12 13.85 4.87 -6.36
CA ALA A 12 12.65 4.51 -5.59
C ALA A 12 12.85 4.68 -4.08
N PHE A 13 14.03 4.31 -3.57
CA PHE A 13 14.36 4.46 -2.15
C PHE A 13 14.45 5.93 -1.74
N PHE A 14 15.16 6.77 -2.50
CA PHE A 14 15.22 8.20 -2.22
C PHE A 14 13.84 8.87 -2.36
N ASN A 15 13.02 8.44 -3.32
CA ASN A 15 11.64 8.88 -3.41
C ASN A 15 10.85 8.53 -2.14
N ALA A 16 10.94 7.30 -1.67
CA ALA A 16 10.29 6.88 -0.42
C ALA A 16 10.80 7.67 0.79
N LEU A 17 12.10 7.96 0.87
CA LEU A 17 12.67 8.83 1.92
C LEU A 17 12.11 10.25 1.86
N CYS A 18 11.95 10.84 0.66
CA CYS A 18 11.35 12.17 0.53
C CYS A 18 9.92 12.20 1.07
N TRP A 19 9.09 11.21 0.73
CA TRP A 19 7.75 11.07 1.28
C TRP A 19 7.77 10.91 2.81
N MET A 20 8.63 10.03 3.32
CA MET A 20 8.78 9.80 4.76
C MET A 20 9.18 11.07 5.52
N ILE A 21 10.10 11.86 4.95
CA ILE A 21 10.65 13.06 5.57
C ILE A 21 9.68 14.25 5.50
N LEU A 22 9.02 14.45 4.36
CA LEU A 22 8.19 15.63 4.15
C LEU A 22 6.82 15.53 4.82
N ILE A 23 6.29 14.33 5.06
CA ILE A 23 5.01 14.20 5.75
C ILE A 23 5.23 14.35 7.27
N PRO A 24 4.57 15.32 7.93
CA PRO A 24 4.66 15.48 9.38
C PRO A 24 4.17 14.24 10.13
N ILE A 25 4.54 14.10 11.39
CA ILE A 25 4.02 13.01 12.22
C ILE A 25 2.50 13.15 12.37
N TRP A 26 1.82 12.01 12.48
CA TRP A 26 0.37 11.88 12.61
C TRP A 26 -0.44 12.40 11.40
N GLN A 27 0.21 12.63 10.25
CA GLN A 27 -0.47 13.05 9.03
C GLN A 27 -0.67 11.91 8.02
N TYR A 28 -0.13 10.72 8.28
CA TYR A 28 -0.57 9.50 7.61
C TYR A 28 -1.88 9.00 8.22
N PRO A 29 -2.72 8.26 7.47
CA PRO A 29 -3.97 7.74 8.01
C PRO A 29 -3.74 6.89 9.26
N ASP A 30 -4.38 7.23 10.36
CA ASP A 30 -4.39 6.48 11.63
C ASP A 30 -2.99 6.20 12.23
N GLU A 31 -1.98 6.96 11.82
CA GLU A 31 -0.57 6.68 12.15
C GLU A 31 -0.30 6.65 13.66
N GLN A 32 -0.90 7.58 14.41
CA GLN A 32 -0.74 7.65 15.86
C GLN A 32 -1.28 6.40 16.55
N ALA A 33 -2.43 5.89 16.12
CA ALA A 33 -3.03 4.69 16.67
C ALA A 33 -2.18 3.44 16.32
N HIS A 34 -1.68 3.35 15.09
CA HIS A 34 -0.79 2.26 14.69
C HIS A 34 0.55 2.32 15.42
N PHE A 35 1.12 3.52 15.62
CA PHE A 35 2.34 3.68 16.39
C PHE A 35 2.13 3.36 17.89
N ALA A 36 0.98 3.70 18.47
CA ALA A 36 0.64 3.32 19.84
C ALA A 36 0.66 1.80 20.03
N GLN A 37 0.18 1.01 19.06
CA GLN A 37 0.29 -0.44 19.08
C GLN A 37 1.74 -0.93 18.96
N VAL A 38 2.55 -0.32 18.08
CA VAL A 38 4.00 -0.62 18.01
C VAL A 38 4.67 -0.36 19.36
N GLN A 39 4.39 0.77 20.00
CA GLN A 39 4.91 1.12 21.32
C GLN A 39 4.45 0.11 22.38
N ASN A 40 3.18 -0.28 22.38
CA ASN A 40 2.66 -1.26 23.34
C ASN A 40 3.38 -2.60 23.23
N VAL A 41 3.62 -3.08 22.01
CA VAL A 41 4.38 -4.34 21.78
C VAL A 41 5.83 -4.17 22.22
N ALA A 42 6.46 -3.03 21.92
CA ALA A 42 7.86 -2.79 22.28
C ALA A 42 8.08 -2.68 23.78
N GLU A 43 7.22 -1.95 24.50
CA GLU A 43 7.38 -1.64 25.93
C GLU A 43 6.78 -2.70 26.84
N LEU A 44 5.65 -3.29 26.45
CA LEU A 44 4.88 -4.20 27.30
C LEU A 44 4.91 -5.66 26.83
N GLY A 45 5.45 -5.95 25.64
CA GLY A 45 5.46 -7.29 25.04
C GLY A 45 4.06 -7.81 24.69
N LYS A 46 3.04 -6.94 24.63
CA LYS A 46 1.64 -7.32 24.42
C LYS A 46 0.99 -6.43 23.38
N VAL A 47 0.17 -7.03 22.52
CA VAL A 47 -0.82 -6.30 21.75
C VAL A 47 -1.96 -5.95 22.68
N ARG A 48 -2.44 -4.71 22.65
CA ARG A 48 -3.52 -4.26 23.54
C ARG A 48 -4.89 -4.66 23.03
N THR A 49 -5.82 -4.84 23.97
CA THR A 49 -7.24 -5.04 23.71
C THR A 49 -7.94 -3.68 23.53
N VAL A 50 -9.09 -3.69 22.88
CA VAL A 50 -9.94 -2.50 22.63
C VAL A 50 -10.16 -1.67 23.91
N GLY A 51 -10.10 -0.36 23.79
CA GLY A 51 -10.37 0.59 24.88
C GLY A 51 -9.16 1.02 25.70
N ASN A 52 -7.96 0.62 25.27
CA ASN A 52 -6.73 1.04 25.96
C ASN A 52 -6.20 2.38 25.44
N ASP A 53 -5.52 3.07 26.35
CA ASP A 53 -5.06 4.42 26.14
C ASP A 53 -3.69 4.47 25.49
N THR A 54 -3.41 5.56 24.79
CA THR A 54 -2.09 5.89 24.27
C THR A 54 -1.16 6.38 25.41
N SER A 55 0.14 6.52 25.13
CA SER A 55 1.06 7.15 26.07
C SER A 55 0.86 8.67 26.13
N TYR A 56 1.31 9.29 27.23
CA TYR A 56 1.27 10.74 27.36
C TYR A 56 2.04 11.47 26.24
N GLU A 57 3.19 10.94 25.80
CA GLU A 57 3.97 11.55 24.72
C GLU A 57 3.20 11.56 23.40
N ILE A 58 2.44 10.50 23.07
CA ILE A 58 1.59 10.45 21.89
C ILE A 58 0.43 11.43 22.06
N ALA A 59 -0.30 11.36 23.18
CA ALA A 59 -1.48 12.21 23.42
C ALA A 59 -1.14 13.71 23.41
N LEU A 60 -0.02 14.12 24.01
CA LEU A 60 0.42 15.52 23.97
C LEU A 60 0.82 15.93 22.55
N SER A 61 1.55 15.08 21.83
CA SER A 61 1.94 15.38 20.46
C SER A 61 0.73 15.48 19.51
N GLU A 62 -0.30 14.65 19.68
CA GLU A 62 -1.56 14.77 18.94
C GLU A 62 -2.26 16.09 19.24
N LYS A 63 -2.34 16.48 20.52
CA LYS A 63 -2.97 17.73 20.95
C LYS A 63 -2.22 18.95 20.38
N ILE A 64 -0.90 18.98 20.48
CA ILE A 64 -0.08 20.07 19.95
C ILE A 64 -0.24 20.20 18.43
N LEU A 65 -0.21 19.08 17.71
CA LEU A 65 -0.35 19.07 16.26
C LEU A 65 -1.81 19.14 15.79
N GLY A 66 -2.76 19.00 16.70
CA GLY A 66 -4.20 19.05 16.43
C GLY A 66 -4.72 17.83 15.66
N THR A 67 -4.12 16.68 15.89
CA THR A 67 -4.54 15.39 15.32
C THR A 67 -5.28 14.51 16.31
N ASP A 68 -5.53 15.02 17.52
CA ASP A 68 -6.44 14.43 18.48
C ASP A 68 -7.87 14.36 17.91
N ARG A 69 -8.54 13.23 18.13
CA ARG A 69 -9.85 12.97 17.54
C ARG A 69 -10.98 13.35 18.47
N ASN A 70 -12.05 13.90 17.90
CA ASN A 70 -13.31 14.10 18.61
C ASN A 70 -14.10 12.78 18.75
N GLY A 71 -15.25 12.82 19.42
CA GLY A 71 -16.12 11.67 19.64
C GLY A 71 -16.66 11.00 18.36
N PHE A 72 -16.54 11.66 17.21
CA PHE A 72 -16.92 11.13 15.89
C PHE A 72 -15.72 10.55 15.11
N GLY A 73 -14.54 10.48 15.70
CA GLY A 73 -13.32 9.99 15.05
C GLY A 73 -12.65 11.00 14.10
N ASN A 74 -13.10 12.23 14.05
CA ASN A 74 -12.53 13.30 13.23
C ASN A 74 -11.55 14.15 14.02
N ASN A 75 -10.45 14.55 13.42
CA ASN A 75 -9.58 15.60 13.92
C ASN A 75 -9.82 16.93 13.17
N LYS A 76 -9.17 18.00 13.60
CA LYS A 76 -9.38 19.33 12.99
C LYS A 76 -9.00 19.41 11.51
N TYR A 77 -8.17 18.48 11.00
CA TYR A 77 -7.77 18.46 9.58
C TYR A 77 -8.81 17.76 8.69
N THR A 78 -9.68 16.92 9.26
CA THR A 78 -10.64 16.12 8.48
C THR A 78 -11.62 17.01 7.74
N TYR A 79 -11.54 17.03 6.39
CA TYR A 79 -12.30 17.90 5.49
C TYR A 79 -12.06 19.42 5.66
N HIS A 80 -10.96 19.81 6.33
CA HIS A 80 -10.61 21.21 6.62
C HIS A 80 -9.21 21.53 6.08
N PRO A 81 -9.05 21.83 4.79
CA PRO A 81 -7.75 22.10 4.17
C PRO A 81 -7.07 23.38 4.71
N GLU A 82 -7.84 24.30 5.29
CA GLU A 82 -7.35 25.55 5.86
C GLU A 82 -6.53 25.37 7.14
N TYR A 83 -6.68 24.26 7.84
CA TYR A 83 -5.90 24.02 9.05
C TYR A 83 -4.47 23.60 8.72
N ASN A 84 -3.52 24.18 9.44
CA ASN A 84 -2.10 23.93 9.33
C ASN A 84 -1.50 23.53 10.68
N ILE A 85 -0.38 22.83 10.63
CA ILE A 85 0.40 22.52 11.83
C ILE A 85 0.96 23.84 12.38
N PRO A 86 0.88 24.10 13.71
CA PRO A 86 1.41 25.32 14.28
C PRO A 86 2.94 25.26 14.33
N TYR A 87 3.55 25.77 13.28
CA TYR A 87 5.00 26.01 13.26
C TYR A 87 5.28 27.39 13.86
N SER A 88 6.22 27.47 14.81
CA SER A 88 6.67 28.76 15.33
C SER A 88 8.13 28.69 15.77
N ASP A 89 8.87 29.76 15.51
CA ASP A 89 10.31 29.81 15.77
C ASP A 89 10.66 29.72 17.27
N ASN A 90 9.78 30.24 18.14
CA ASN A 90 10.03 30.31 19.59
C ASN A 90 9.37 29.19 20.41
N ALA A 91 8.30 28.59 19.91
CA ALA A 91 7.53 27.59 20.65
C ALA A 91 7.98 26.15 20.39
N VAL A 92 8.65 25.91 19.28
CA VAL A 92 8.98 24.55 18.81
C VAL A 92 9.96 23.85 19.71
N GLY A 93 11.02 24.51 20.13
CA GLY A 93 11.97 23.94 21.06
C GLY A 93 11.34 23.58 22.41
N LEU A 94 10.36 24.37 22.86
CA LEU A 94 9.61 24.11 24.08
C LEU A 94 8.70 22.89 23.90
N PHE A 95 7.89 22.82 22.83
CA PHE A 95 6.99 21.70 22.58
C PHE A 95 7.72 20.38 22.27
N GLU A 96 8.79 20.41 21.47
CA GLU A 96 9.62 19.23 21.24
C GLU A 96 10.28 18.74 22.54
N GLY A 97 10.77 19.66 23.40
CA GLY A 97 11.35 19.35 24.70
C GLY A 97 10.30 18.79 25.66
N GLU A 98 9.10 19.36 25.69
CA GLU A 98 7.99 18.90 26.54
C GLU A 98 7.60 17.46 26.16
N ILE A 99 7.36 17.18 24.89
CA ILE A 99 7.05 15.84 24.39
C ILE A 99 8.17 14.85 24.72
N SER A 100 9.42 15.26 24.53
CA SER A 100 10.59 14.38 24.70
C SER A 100 10.84 13.98 26.16
N ASN A 101 10.36 14.77 27.11
CA ASN A 101 10.52 14.51 28.54
C ASN A 101 9.39 13.66 29.14
N LEU A 102 8.36 13.33 28.36
CA LEU A 102 7.24 12.53 28.86
C LEU A 102 7.60 11.04 28.98
N PRO A 103 7.10 10.37 30.04
CA PRO A 103 7.36 8.95 30.24
C PRO A 103 6.61 8.08 29.22
N ARG A 104 7.32 7.15 28.60
CA ARG A 104 6.81 6.24 27.55
C ARG A 104 5.75 5.27 28.05
N LEU A 105 5.85 4.82 29.29
CA LEU A 105 4.96 3.82 29.89
C LEU A 105 3.71 4.42 30.53
N SER A 106 3.74 5.70 30.85
CA SER A 106 2.58 6.38 31.40
C SER A 106 1.46 6.48 30.38
N LYS A 107 0.28 6.05 30.75
CA LYS A 107 -0.90 6.00 29.91
C LYS A 107 -1.90 7.06 30.30
N THR A 108 -2.71 7.48 29.35
CA THR A 108 -3.76 8.46 29.53
C THR A 108 -5.07 7.93 28.92
N ASN A 109 -6.18 8.25 29.56
CA ASN A 109 -7.53 7.95 29.05
C ASN A 109 -8.03 9.01 28.04
N LEU A 110 -7.16 9.92 27.59
CA LEU A 110 -7.57 11.04 26.73
C LEU A 110 -7.72 10.65 25.26
N VAL A 111 -6.99 9.63 24.81
CA VAL A 111 -6.99 9.18 23.41
C VAL A 111 -7.19 7.69 23.34
N LYS A 112 -8.20 7.25 22.59
CA LYS A 112 -8.44 5.82 22.33
C LYS A 112 -7.45 5.27 21.31
N ASP A 113 -7.00 4.05 21.55
CA ASP A 113 -6.22 3.29 20.57
C ASP A 113 -7.14 2.49 19.65
N GLU A 114 -7.44 3.04 18.49
CA GLU A 114 -8.37 2.46 17.51
C GLU A 114 -7.72 1.33 16.67
N ALA A 115 -6.40 1.20 16.70
CA ALA A 115 -5.68 0.19 15.93
C ALA A 115 -5.71 -1.21 16.57
N THR A 116 -6.28 -1.35 17.77
CA THR A 116 -6.35 -2.61 18.54
C THR A 116 -7.07 -3.75 17.81
N VAL A 117 -7.97 -3.42 16.87
CA VAL A 117 -8.71 -4.39 16.04
C VAL A 117 -7.85 -5.08 14.98
N ASN A 118 -6.65 -4.56 14.71
CA ASN A 118 -5.78 -5.13 13.69
C ASN A 118 -4.89 -6.24 14.26
N PRO A 119 -4.65 -7.33 13.48
CA PRO A 119 -3.74 -8.41 13.87
C PRO A 119 -2.29 -7.92 14.08
N PRO A 120 -1.47 -8.64 14.87
CA PRO A 120 -0.26 -8.09 15.50
C PRO A 120 1.01 -8.08 14.67
N LEU A 121 1.10 -8.77 13.53
CA LEU A 121 2.39 -9.01 12.86
C LEU A 121 3.14 -7.75 12.47
N TYR A 122 2.44 -6.75 11.91
CA TYR A 122 3.06 -5.48 11.57
C TYR A 122 3.61 -4.75 12.80
N TYR A 123 2.86 -4.77 13.90
CA TYR A 123 3.26 -4.10 15.15
C TYR A 123 4.46 -4.78 15.80
N PHE A 124 4.57 -6.11 15.66
CA PHE A 124 5.76 -6.84 16.08
C PHE A 124 7.00 -6.41 15.29
N LEU A 125 6.92 -6.37 13.96
CA LEU A 125 8.03 -5.89 13.14
C LEU A 125 8.36 -4.42 13.47
N GLY A 126 7.33 -3.59 13.63
CA GLY A 126 7.47 -2.20 14.07
C GLY A 126 8.16 -2.07 15.43
N SER A 127 7.87 -2.99 16.37
CA SER A 127 8.52 -2.97 17.70
C SER A 127 10.02 -3.23 17.63
N ILE A 128 10.49 -4.02 16.65
CA ILE A 128 11.92 -4.21 16.41
C ILE A 128 12.55 -2.89 15.94
N ALA A 129 11.92 -2.23 14.95
CA ALA A 129 12.38 -0.92 14.47
C ALA A 129 12.35 0.16 15.58
N TYR A 130 11.29 0.18 16.39
CA TYR A 130 11.17 1.03 17.58
C TYR A 130 12.35 0.82 18.55
N LYS A 131 12.70 -0.45 18.84
CA LYS A 131 13.80 -0.79 19.75
C LYS A 131 15.18 -0.40 19.20
N LEU A 132 15.38 -0.32 17.90
CA LEU A 132 16.62 0.21 17.30
C LEU A 132 16.82 1.70 17.62
N ALA A 133 15.73 2.45 17.78
CA ALA A 133 15.75 3.86 18.17
C ALA A 133 15.33 4.08 19.65
N TYR A 134 15.46 3.04 20.49
CA TYR A 134 14.89 3.02 21.84
C TYR A 134 15.35 4.20 22.72
N ASN A 135 16.64 4.55 22.66
CA ASN A 135 17.23 5.64 23.46
C ASN A 135 16.92 7.04 22.91
N GLY A 136 16.33 7.11 21.71
CA GLY A 136 15.92 8.37 21.08
C GLY A 136 14.61 8.93 21.65
N ILE A 137 14.27 10.12 21.18
CA ILE A 137 13.01 10.79 21.47
C ILE A 137 11.84 10.16 20.67
N LEU A 138 10.60 10.59 20.89
CA LEU A 138 9.42 10.09 20.19
C LEU A 138 9.61 10.11 18.65
N PHE A 139 10.15 11.21 18.12
CA PHE A 139 10.35 11.37 16.68
C PHE A 139 11.35 10.36 16.10
N ASP A 140 12.43 10.03 16.81
CA ASP A 140 13.41 9.02 16.38
C ASP A 140 12.75 7.65 16.22
N ARG A 141 11.89 7.30 17.18
CA ARG A 141 11.19 6.02 17.20
C ARG A 141 10.13 5.94 16.10
N VAL A 142 9.36 7.00 15.88
CA VAL A 142 8.36 7.07 14.79
C VAL A 142 9.07 6.93 13.43
N PHE A 143 10.16 7.69 13.20
CA PHE A 143 10.89 7.65 11.94
C PHE A 143 11.61 6.32 11.71
N SER A 144 12.06 5.65 12.75
CA SER A 144 12.62 4.29 12.64
C SER A 144 11.56 3.30 12.13
N VAL A 145 10.31 3.39 12.63
CA VAL A 145 9.20 2.53 12.15
C VAL A 145 8.76 2.92 10.73
N ARG A 146 8.73 4.21 10.39
CA ARG A 146 8.50 4.67 9.03
C ARG A 146 9.55 4.14 8.05
N LEU A 147 10.83 4.13 8.46
CA LEU A 147 11.92 3.57 7.64
C LEU A 147 11.72 2.07 7.40
N MET A 148 11.30 1.31 8.41
CA MET A 148 10.92 -0.09 8.24
C MET A 148 9.82 -0.22 7.19
N SER A 149 8.77 0.59 7.25
CA SER A 149 7.69 0.59 6.26
C SER A 149 8.22 0.90 4.85
N ALA A 150 9.08 1.91 4.71
CA ALA A 150 9.72 2.25 3.43
C ALA A 150 10.54 1.08 2.86
N LEU A 151 11.27 0.33 3.71
CA LEU A 151 12.01 -0.86 3.29
C LEU A 151 11.09 -2.00 2.84
N ILE A 152 9.96 -2.22 3.52
CA ILE A 152 8.92 -3.18 3.10
C ILE A 152 8.34 -2.76 1.74
N PHE A 153 8.09 -1.47 1.52
CA PHE A 153 7.65 -0.94 0.23
C PHE A 153 8.65 -1.22 -0.89
N MET A 154 9.96 -1.13 -0.62
CA MET A 154 10.98 -1.53 -1.58
C MET A 154 10.86 -2.99 -2.00
N GLY A 155 10.41 -3.87 -1.09
CA GLY A 155 10.05 -5.26 -1.40
C GLY A 155 8.87 -5.33 -2.40
N THR A 156 7.85 -4.49 -2.28
CA THR A 156 6.73 -4.38 -3.23
C THR A 156 7.22 -3.95 -4.62
N VAL A 157 8.10 -2.95 -4.69
CA VAL A 157 8.75 -2.51 -5.93
C VAL A 157 9.58 -3.65 -6.56
N PHE A 158 10.31 -4.41 -5.76
CA PHE A 158 11.05 -5.58 -6.25
C PHE A 158 10.12 -6.65 -6.82
N LEU A 159 9.04 -6.97 -6.13
CA LEU A 159 8.05 -7.95 -6.59
C LEU A 159 7.35 -7.49 -7.87
N SER A 160 7.08 -6.20 -8.03
CA SER A 160 6.51 -5.68 -9.28
C SER A 160 7.43 -5.90 -10.48
N PHE A 161 8.74 -5.73 -10.30
CA PHE A 161 9.72 -6.09 -11.33
C PHE A 161 9.71 -7.60 -11.63
N LYS A 162 9.67 -8.47 -10.59
CA LYS A 162 9.62 -9.93 -10.75
C LYS A 162 8.34 -10.39 -11.44
N ILE A 163 7.20 -9.81 -11.09
CA ILE A 163 5.91 -10.05 -11.75
C ILE A 163 6.00 -9.63 -13.23
N GLY A 164 6.54 -8.44 -13.48
CA GLY A 164 6.76 -7.96 -14.84
C GLY A 164 7.64 -8.89 -15.68
N GLN A 165 8.68 -9.53 -15.09
CA GLN A 165 9.49 -10.52 -15.76
C GLN A 165 8.71 -11.80 -16.14
N ILE A 166 7.71 -12.19 -15.35
CA ILE A 166 6.85 -13.34 -15.69
C ILE A 166 5.89 -12.95 -16.81
N ILE A 167 5.20 -11.82 -16.67
CA ILE A 167 4.13 -11.41 -17.58
C ILE A 167 4.68 -11.04 -18.97
N PHE A 168 5.79 -10.29 -18.99
CA PHE A 168 6.34 -9.72 -20.22
C PHE A 168 7.54 -10.51 -20.78
N GLU A 169 8.00 -11.53 -20.08
CA GLU A 169 9.06 -12.46 -20.48
C GLU A 169 10.29 -11.78 -21.13
N LYS A 170 10.33 -11.74 -22.47
CA LYS A 170 11.46 -11.21 -23.24
C LYS A 170 11.59 -9.68 -23.18
N GLU A 171 10.51 -8.97 -22.83
CA GLU A 171 10.44 -7.52 -22.86
C GLU A 171 10.86 -6.91 -21.50
N LYS A 172 12.16 -6.96 -21.23
CA LYS A 172 12.73 -6.50 -19.94
C LYS A 172 12.42 -5.04 -19.61
N LEU A 173 12.27 -4.19 -20.62
CA LEU A 173 11.93 -2.78 -20.42
C LEU A 173 10.51 -2.64 -19.87
N LEU A 174 9.55 -3.46 -20.29
CA LEU A 174 8.19 -3.50 -19.72
C LEU A 174 8.21 -3.85 -18.23
N ALA A 175 9.03 -4.82 -17.81
CA ALA A 175 9.16 -5.16 -16.40
C ALA A 175 9.74 -4.00 -15.56
N ILE A 176 10.71 -3.26 -16.10
CA ILE A 176 11.28 -2.08 -15.45
C ILE A 176 10.26 -0.93 -15.42
N THR A 177 9.52 -0.72 -16.52
CA THR A 177 8.45 0.29 -16.56
C THR A 177 7.38 -0.02 -15.54
N LEU A 178 6.91 -1.27 -15.42
CA LEU A 178 5.96 -1.67 -14.39
C LEU A 178 6.47 -1.32 -12.99
N ALA A 179 7.71 -1.68 -12.69
CA ALA A 179 8.32 -1.38 -11.39
C ALA A 179 8.48 0.14 -11.15
N SER A 180 8.79 0.92 -12.20
CA SER A 180 8.83 2.39 -12.11
C SER A 180 7.45 2.97 -11.83
N LEU A 181 6.41 2.49 -12.52
CA LEU A 181 5.03 2.95 -12.29
C LEU A 181 4.55 2.66 -10.86
N ILE A 182 4.99 1.56 -10.26
CA ILE A 182 4.68 1.21 -8.85
C ILE A 182 5.50 2.07 -7.89
N ALA A 183 6.81 2.23 -8.15
CA ALA A 183 7.73 2.97 -7.28
C ALA A 183 7.39 4.47 -7.14
N PHE A 184 6.84 5.05 -8.20
CA PHE A 184 6.50 6.48 -8.26
C PHE A 184 5.00 6.76 -8.25
N LYS A 185 4.15 5.79 -7.89
CA LYS A 185 2.70 6.04 -7.68
C LYS A 185 2.50 6.81 -6.38
N PRO A 186 2.08 8.10 -6.42
CA PRO A 186 2.15 9.00 -5.26
C PRO A 186 1.41 8.45 -4.03
N MET A 187 0.12 8.12 -4.17
CA MET A 187 -0.71 7.65 -3.06
C MET A 187 -0.23 6.31 -2.49
N LEU A 188 0.33 5.43 -3.32
CA LEU A 188 0.92 4.17 -2.84
C LEU A 188 2.20 4.44 -2.04
N THR A 189 3.09 5.32 -2.54
CA THR A 189 4.31 5.69 -1.81
C THR A 189 3.97 6.39 -0.51
N PHE A 190 3.00 7.33 -0.53
CA PHE A 190 2.48 7.97 0.69
C PHE A 190 2.05 6.93 1.72
N THR A 191 1.08 6.08 1.41
CA THR A 191 0.58 5.10 2.40
C THR A 191 1.61 4.06 2.82
N SER A 192 2.64 3.83 2.01
CA SER A 192 3.68 2.83 2.29
C SER A 192 4.87 3.37 3.08
N THR A 193 4.94 4.66 3.34
CA THR A 193 6.06 5.29 4.09
C THR A 193 5.66 5.79 5.48
N GLY A 194 4.39 5.67 5.87
CA GLY A 194 3.89 5.90 7.22
C GLY A 194 3.94 4.63 8.09
N VAL A 195 3.53 4.77 9.35
CA VAL A 195 3.36 3.64 10.26
C VAL A 195 2.00 3.00 10.00
N LEU A 196 1.93 2.10 9.00
CA LEU A 196 0.69 1.52 8.48
C LEU A 196 0.82 0.03 8.17
N PRO A 197 -0.07 -0.84 8.70
CA PRO A 197 -0.11 -2.27 8.35
C PRO A 197 -0.37 -2.51 6.86
N ASP A 198 -0.98 -1.54 6.16
CA ASP A 198 -1.23 -1.60 4.71
C ASP A 198 0.04 -1.88 3.91
N THR A 199 1.18 -1.35 4.34
CA THR A 199 2.47 -1.55 3.67
C THR A 199 2.87 -3.02 3.63
N LEU A 200 2.76 -3.72 4.76
CA LEU A 200 3.06 -5.16 4.84
C LEU A 200 2.00 -5.97 4.09
N THR A 201 0.72 -5.58 4.17
CA THR A 201 -0.37 -6.21 3.42
C THR A 201 -0.13 -6.14 1.92
N ASN A 202 0.23 -4.97 1.40
CA ASN A 202 0.51 -4.76 -0.03
C ASN A 202 1.71 -5.59 -0.50
N PHE A 203 2.76 -5.68 0.31
CA PHE A 203 3.93 -6.51 0.04
C PHE A 203 3.57 -8.01 -0.03
N LEU A 204 2.85 -8.51 0.97
CA LEU A 204 2.47 -9.93 1.05
C LEU A 204 1.49 -10.31 -0.06
N PHE A 205 0.52 -9.43 -0.40
CA PHE A 205 -0.35 -9.64 -1.56
C PHE A 205 0.41 -9.68 -2.88
N SER A 206 1.38 -8.78 -3.03
CA SER A 206 2.28 -8.78 -4.20
C SER A 206 3.07 -10.08 -4.29
N PHE A 207 3.49 -10.62 -3.13
CA PHE A 207 4.20 -11.90 -3.06
C PHE A 207 3.28 -13.07 -3.42
N ILE A 208 2.03 -13.09 -2.93
CA ILE A 208 1.01 -14.07 -3.34
C ILE A 208 0.76 -14.01 -4.85
N LEU A 209 0.59 -12.81 -5.41
CA LEU A 209 0.39 -12.62 -6.84
C LEU A 209 1.58 -13.16 -7.66
N TYR A 210 2.81 -12.88 -7.20
CA TYR A 210 4.03 -13.43 -7.81
C TYR A 210 4.06 -14.96 -7.77
N LEU A 211 3.76 -15.57 -6.62
CA LEU A 211 3.76 -17.03 -6.46
C LEU A 211 2.66 -17.69 -7.29
N SER A 212 1.47 -17.08 -7.35
CA SER A 212 0.35 -17.56 -8.17
C SER A 212 0.69 -17.53 -9.68
N LEU A 213 1.32 -16.45 -10.15
CA LEU A 213 1.83 -16.37 -11.51
C LEU A 213 2.94 -17.39 -11.78
N LYS A 214 3.75 -17.69 -10.77
CA LYS A 214 4.77 -18.73 -10.84
C LYS A 214 4.15 -20.13 -10.96
N ILE A 215 3.06 -20.40 -10.24
CA ILE A 215 2.26 -21.63 -10.42
C ILE A 215 1.74 -21.72 -11.86
N LEU A 216 1.17 -20.65 -12.40
CA LEU A 216 0.67 -20.63 -13.79
C LEU A 216 1.79 -20.86 -14.82
N LYS A 217 3.01 -20.37 -14.53
CA LYS A 217 4.17 -20.49 -15.42
C LYS A 217 4.83 -21.86 -15.35
N ASP A 218 5.17 -22.31 -14.15
CA ASP A 218 6.10 -23.41 -13.89
C ASP A 218 5.38 -24.69 -13.38
N GLY A 219 4.08 -24.62 -13.12
CA GLY A 219 3.30 -25.67 -12.46
C GLY A 219 3.40 -25.62 -10.94
N ILE A 220 2.69 -26.54 -10.29
CA ILE A 220 2.63 -26.63 -8.83
C ILE A 220 3.89 -27.30 -8.29
N LYS A 221 4.63 -26.59 -7.42
CA LYS A 221 5.79 -27.12 -6.68
C LYS A 221 5.54 -27.05 -5.19
N PHE A 222 5.96 -28.04 -4.44
CA PHE A 222 5.79 -28.09 -2.98
C PHE A 222 6.37 -26.85 -2.27
N SER A 223 7.58 -26.43 -2.65
CA SER A 223 8.18 -25.21 -2.09
C SER A 223 7.35 -23.94 -2.34
N THR A 224 6.68 -23.85 -3.49
CA THR A 224 5.79 -22.73 -3.82
C THR A 224 4.53 -22.76 -2.93
N LEU A 225 3.97 -23.94 -2.66
CA LEU A 225 2.82 -24.11 -1.77
C LEU A 225 3.18 -23.74 -0.31
N VAL A 226 4.34 -24.17 0.17
CA VAL A 226 4.83 -23.77 1.51
C VAL A 226 4.97 -22.25 1.61
N LEU A 227 5.58 -21.61 0.64
CA LEU A 227 5.72 -20.15 0.62
C LEU A 227 4.37 -19.42 0.57
N ILE A 228 3.39 -19.95 -0.18
CA ILE A 228 2.03 -19.40 -0.22
C ILE A 228 1.38 -19.55 1.16
N SER A 229 1.44 -20.72 1.78
CA SER A 229 0.87 -20.96 3.11
C SER A 229 1.45 -20.00 4.15
N LEU A 230 2.78 -19.83 4.17
CA LEU A 230 3.45 -18.88 5.05
C LEU A 230 2.99 -17.43 4.77
N ALA A 231 2.92 -17.03 3.49
CA ALA A 231 2.50 -15.68 3.12
C ALA A 231 1.03 -15.41 3.48
N VAL A 232 0.14 -16.41 3.33
CA VAL A 232 -1.28 -16.29 3.73
C VAL A 232 -1.39 -16.12 5.25
N VAL A 233 -0.67 -16.93 6.01
CA VAL A 233 -0.66 -16.81 7.48
C VAL A 233 -0.13 -15.45 7.93
N MET A 234 1.03 -15.02 7.40
CA MET A 234 1.59 -13.71 7.70
C MET A 234 0.63 -12.58 7.30
N GLY A 235 -0.06 -12.74 6.17
CA GLY A 235 -1.01 -11.75 5.68
C GLY A 235 -2.25 -11.62 6.57
N ILE A 236 -2.86 -12.74 6.98
CA ILE A 236 -3.99 -12.76 7.91
C ILE A 236 -3.55 -12.19 9.27
N SER A 237 -2.31 -12.50 9.71
CA SER A 237 -1.72 -11.93 10.92
C SER A 237 -1.38 -10.44 10.81
N THR A 238 -1.57 -9.84 9.62
CA THR A 238 -1.38 -8.39 9.39
C THR A 238 -2.72 -7.67 9.22
N ARG A 239 -3.62 -8.22 8.40
CA ARG A 239 -4.97 -7.69 8.15
C ARG A 239 -5.95 -8.79 7.75
N GLN A 240 -7.17 -8.75 8.29
CA GLN A 240 -8.22 -9.74 8.01
C GLN A 240 -8.58 -9.81 6.51
N GLN A 241 -8.61 -8.67 5.81
CA GLN A 241 -8.90 -8.62 4.36
C GLN A 241 -7.93 -9.48 3.52
N PHE A 242 -6.81 -9.93 4.10
CA PHE A 242 -5.88 -10.83 3.41
C PHE A 242 -6.48 -12.19 3.06
N LEU A 243 -7.57 -12.59 3.70
CA LEU A 243 -8.35 -13.78 3.32
C LEU A 243 -8.75 -13.80 1.84
N ILE A 244 -8.92 -12.62 1.22
CA ILE A 244 -9.23 -12.52 -0.22
C ILE A 244 -8.13 -13.16 -1.08
N SER A 245 -6.89 -13.19 -0.60
CA SER A 245 -5.77 -13.82 -1.30
C SER A 245 -5.97 -15.31 -1.57
N THR A 246 -6.76 -16.00 -0.73
CA THR A 246 -7.05 -17.43 -0.89
C THR A 246 -7.82 -17.72 -2.18
N PHE A 247 -8.75 -16.83 -2.59
CA PHE A 247 -9.46 -16.95 -3.86
C PHE A 247 -8.51 -16.81 -5.06
N ILE A 248 -7.53 -15.88 -4.98
CA ILE A 248 -6.53 -15.65 -6.03
C ILE A 248 -5.64 -16.88 -6.19
N VAL A 249 -5.16 -17.44 -5.07
CA VAL A 249 -4.36 -18.66 -5.07
C VAL A 249 -5.16 -19.83 -5.63
N SER A 250 -6.41 -19.99 -5.19
CA SER A 250 -7.30 -21.07 -5.63
C SER A 250 -7.50 -21.04 -7.16
N MET A 251 -7.68 -19.86 -7.77
CA MET A 251 -7.79 -19.75 -9.23
C MET A 251 -6.55 -20.30 -9.94
N ALA A 252 -5.34 -19.95 -9.46
CA ALA A 252 -4.11 -20.43 -10.07
C ALA A 252 -3.95 -21.96 -9.92
N LEU A 253 -4.30 -22.49 -8.75
CA LEU A 253 -4.26 -23.93 -8.44
C LEU A 253 -5.27 -24.70 -9.30
N PHE A 254 -6.55 -24.28 -9.33
CA PHE A 254 -7.60 -24.91 -10.13
C PHE A 254 -7.26 -24.92 -11.62
N TYR A 255 -6.72 -23.82 -12.14
CA TYR A 255 -6.28 -23.78 -13.53
C TYR A 255 -5.21 -24.84 -13.83
N GLN A 256 -4.23 -25.01 -12.94
CA GLN A 256 -3.16 -26.01 -13.13
C GLN A 256 -3.65 -27.44 -12.95
N ILE A 257 -4.54 -27.70 -12.01
CA ILE A 257 -5.15 -29.02 -11.80
C ILE A 257 -5.99 -29.41 -13.03
N TYR A 258 -6.80 -28.47 -13.53
CA TYR A 258 -7.60 -28.68 -14.74
C TYR A 258 -6.72 -29.07 -15.95
N ARG A 259 -5.58 -28.38 -16.12
CA ARG A 259 -4.61 -28.70 -17.21
C ARG A 259 -3.83 -29.98 -16.98
N ASN A 260 -3.61 -30.36 -15.74
CA ASN A 260 -2.79 -31.50 -15.38
C ASN A 260 -3.27 -32.14 -14.06
N PRO A 261 -4.17 -33.12 -14.15
CA PRO A 261 -4.79 -33.76 -12.98
C PRO A 261 -3.80 -34.40 -11.98
N LYS A 262 -2.56 -34.68 -12.40
CA LYS A 262 -1.51 -35.19 -11.47
C LYS A 262 -1.26 -34.26 -10.26
N TYR A 263 -1.59 -32.98 -10.38
CA TYR A 263 -1.45 -32.01 -9.29
C TYR A 263 -2.54 -32.10 -8.23
N THR A 264 -3.62 -32.86 -8.44
CA THR A 264 -4.71 -33.04 -7.44
C THR A 264 -4.17 -33.51 -6.10
N LYS A 265 -3.23 -34.47 -6.09
CA LYS A 265 -2.61 -34.97 -4.87
C LYS A 265 -1.87 -33.86 -4.09
N HIS A 266 -1.11 -33.00 -4.78
CA HIS A 266 -0.42 -31.86 -4.15
C HIS A 266 -1.39 -30.83 -3.58
N PHE A 267 -2.50 -30.61 -4.27
CA PHE A 267 -3.56 -29.70 -3.80
C PHE A 267 -4.22 -30.21 -2.52
N VAL A 268 -4.62 -31.49 -2.50
CA VAL A 268 -5.20 -32.10 -1.30
C VAL A 268 -4.22 -32.05 -0.13
N LEU A 269 -2.94 -32.38 -0.36
CA LEU A 269 -1.91 -32.28 0.66
C LEU A 269 -1.71 -30.86 1.19
N SER A 270 -1.80 -29.83 0.31
CA SER A 270 -1.69 -28.43 0.75
C SER A 270 -2.90 -27.96 1.56
N ILE A 271 -4.11 -28.40 1.23
CA ILE A 271 -5.31 -28.14 2.06
C ILE A 271 -5.15 -28.78 3.44
N LEU A 272 -4.73 -30.06 3.49
CA LEU A 272 -4.53 -30.77 4.76
C LEU A 272 -3.42 -30.10 5.60
N ALA A 273 -2.31 -29.69 4.97
CA ALA A 273 -1.23 -28.97 5.66
C ALA A 273 -1.71 -27.60 6.18
N PHE A 274 -2.51 -26.87 5.41
CA PHE A 274 -3.09 -25.59 5.84
C PHE A 274 -4.10 -25.77 6.99
N ALA A 275 -4.99 -26.78 6.91
CA ALA A 275 -5.92 -27.11 7.99
C ALA A 275 -5.18 -27.52 9.26
N LEU A 276 -4.14 -28.36 9.14
CA LEU A 276 -3.27 -28.75 10.25
C LEU A 276 -2.55 -27.53 10.85
N PHE A 277 -2.07 -26.62 10.00
CA PHE A 277 -1.41 -25.41 10.47
C PHE A 277 -2.41 -24.49 11.24
N ILE A 278 -3.63 -24.31 10.75
CA ILE A 278 -4.70 -23.57 11.48
C ILE A 278 -4.98 -24.26 12.83
N TYR A 279 -5.10 -25.57 12.84
CA TYR A 279 -5.32 -26.34 14.06
C TYR A 279 -4.19 -26.16 15.07
N ILE A 280 -2.94 -26.30 14.63
CA ILE A 280 -1.75 -26.09 15.48
C ILE A 280 -1.68 -24.62 15.95
N SER A 281 -1.96 -23.65 15.08
CA SER A 281 -1.97 -22.24 15.44
C SER A 281 -3.01 -21.94 16.51
N ASN A 282 -4.22 -22.48 16.38
CA ASN A 282 -5.28 -22.31 17.38
C ASN A 282 -5.00 -23.02 18.70
N THR A 283 -4.27 -24.15 18.67
CA THR A 283 -4.05 -24.95 19.88
C THR A 283 -2.81 -24.52 20.65
N PHE A 284 -1.74 -24.16 19.96
CA PHE A 284 -0.43 -23.88 20.55
C PHE A 284 -0.01 -22.41 20.48
N LEU A 285 -0.24 -21.73 19.36
CA LEU A 285 0.21 -20.34 19.17
C LEU A 285 -0.68 -19.33 19.91
N ILE A 286 -1.97 -19.61 20.08
CA ILE A 286 -2.89 -18.76 20.85
C ILE A 286 -2.44 -18.59 22.30
N ASN A 287 -1.78 -19.60 22.89
CA ASN A 287 -1.31 -19.56 24.27
C ASN A 287 0.04 -18.82 24.42
N LEU A 288 0.69 -18.45 23.33
CA LEU A 288 1.87 -17.60 23.41
C LEU A 288 1.43 -16.15 23.75
N PRO A 289 2.11 -15.46 24.68
CA PRO A 289 1.75 -14.09 25.09
C PRO A 289 1.60 -13.12 23.94
N PHE A 290 2.23 -13.42 22.82
CA PHE A 290 2.23 -12.62 21.59
C PHE A 290 0.94 -12.79 20.77
N PHE A 291 0.29 -13.98 20.85
CA PHE A 291 -0.90 -14.33 20.05
C PHE A 291 -2.19 -14.38 20.88
N THR A 292 -2.17 -14.01 22.16
CA THR A 292 -3.34 -14.09 23.06
C THR A 292 -4.57 -13.32 22.56
N ASN A 293 -4.40 -12.38 21.62
CA ASN A 293 -5.50 -11.61 21.01
C ASN A 293 -5.79 -12.05 19.56
N PHE A 294 -5.10 -13.09 19.05
CA PHE A 294 -5.37 -13.65 17.74
C PHE A 294 -6.45 -14.71 17.83
N ARG A 295 -7.70 -14.28 18.00
CA ARG A 295 -8.84 -15.19 17.93
C ARG A 295 -9.35 -15.28 16.50
N VAL A 296 -9.10 -16.42 15.84
CA VAL A 296 -9.72 -16.75 14.54
C VAL A 296 -11.26 -16.64 14.59
N PRO A 297 -11.95 -16.95 15.71
CA PRO A 297 -13.38 -16.71 15.85
C PRO A 297 -13.82 -15.24 15.74
N GLU A 298 -12.98 -14.27 16.12
CA GLU A 298 -13.32 -12.85 15.97
C GLU A 298 -13.29 -12.38 14.51
N ILE A 299 -12.58 -13.11 13.63
CA ILE A 299 -12.67 -12.92 12.16
C ILE A 299 -14.06 -13.30 11.66
N PHE A 300 -14.70 -14.26 12.32
CA PHE A 300 -16.01 -14.81 12.04
C PHE A 300 -17.00 -14.51 13.18
N ASP A 301 -16.81 -13.39 13.89
CA ASP A 301 -17.86 -12.94 14.81
C ASP A 301 -19.10 -12.62 13.99
N THR A 302 -19.93 -13.66 13.81
CA THR A 302 -21.17 -13.64 13.07
C THR A 302 -22.29 -12.93 13.81
N GLY A 303 -22.00 -12.35 14.98
CA GLY A 303 -22.98 -11.54 15.73
C GLY A 303 -23.51 -10.35 14.92
N PHE A 304 -22.80 -9.95 13.86
CA PHE A 304 -23.25 -8.95 12.89
C PHE A 304 -24.01 -9.55 11.69
N LEU A 305 -23.97 -10.88 11.47
CA LEU A 305 -24.60 -11.51 10.31
C LEU A 305 -26.07 -11.78 10.61
N LYS A 306 -26.89 -10.84 10.27
CA LYS A 306 -28.35 -11.04 10.19
C LYS A 306 -28.67 -11.71 8.84
N PHE A 307 -28.51 -13.02 8.77
CA PHE A 307 -28.69 -13.77 7.52
C PHE A 307 -30.11 -13.59 6.95
N ASP A 308 -31.09 -13.35 7.79
CA ASP A 308 -32.49 -13.12 7.41
C ASP A 308 -32.69 -11.77 6.67
N GLU A 309 -31.76 -10.83 6.80
CA GLU A 309 -31.81 -9.54 6.13
C GLU A 309 -31.03 -9.55 4.79
N ILE A 310 -30.31 -10.64 4.47
CA ILE A 310 -29.58 -10.77 3.22
C ILE A 310 -30.56 -11.00 2.07
N SER A 311 -30.67 -10.01 1.17
CA SER A 311 -31.50 -10.09 -0.03
C SER A 311 -30.65 -9.86 -1.27
N PHE A 312 -30.84 -10.68 -2.31
CA PHE A 312 -30.15 -10.49 -3.59
C PHE A 312 -30.47 -9.13 -4.23
N ALA A 313 -31.74 -8.70 -4.15
CA ALA A 313 -32.14 -7.38 -4.68
C ALA A 313 -31.46 -6.23 -3.92
N ALA A 314 -31.37 -6.32 -2.57
CA ALA A 314 -30.67 -5.34 -1.75
C ALA A 314 -29.15 -5.35 -2.05
N PHE A 315 -28.56 -6.52 -2.26
CA PHE A 315 -27.16 -6.63 -2.68
C PHE A 315 -26.90 -5.95 -4.03
N ILE A 316 -27.76 -6.15 -5.03
CA ILE A 316 -27.61 -5.49 -6.33
C ILE A 316 -27.72 -3.96 -6.19
N THR A 317 -28.64 -3.47 -5.37
CA THR A 317 -28.77 -2.04 -5.07
C THR A 317 -27.48 -1.50 -4.43
N HIS A 318 -26.95 -2.21 -3.46
CA HIS A 318 -25.69 -1.87 -2.80
C HIS A 318 -24.49 -1.92 -3.77
N LEU A 319 -24.42 -2.92 -4.64
CA LEU A 319 -23.40 -3.03 -5.68
C LEU A 319 -23.42 -1.83 -6.64
N VAL A 320 -24.61 -1.41 -7.09
CA VAL A 320 -24.76 -0.21 -7.94
C VAL A 320 -24.30 1.04 -7.20
N TRP A 321 -24.67 1.17 -5.91
CA TRP A 321 -24.18 2.26 -5.07
C TRP A 321 -22.65 2.21 -4.93
N THR A 322 -22.07 1.04 -4.62
CA THR A 322 -20.61 0.86 -4.51
C THR A 322 -19.89 1.23 -5.80
N ILE A 323 -20.42 0.89 -6.98
CA ILE A 323 -19.84 1.27 -8.27
C ILE A 323 -19.83 2.80 -8.44
N ARG A 324 -20.94 3.46 -8.09
CA ARG A 324 -21.02 4.94 -8.14
C ARG A 324 -20.06 5.59 -7.16
N HIS A 325 -20.03 5.13 -5.92
CA HIS A 325 -19.11 5.58 -4.88
C HIS A 325 -17.64 5.36 -5.31
N THR A 326 -17.34 4.20 -5.92
CA THR A 326 -16.01 3.92 -6.45
C THR A 326 -15.58 4.94 -7.50
N TYR A 327 -16.48 5.35 -8.39
CA TYR A 327 -16.17 6.34 -9.40
C TYR A 327 -16.01 7.76 -8.82
N SER A 328 -16.89 8.16 -7.92
CA SER A 328 -16.92 9.55 -7.40
C SER A 328 -15.86 9.84 -6.35
N GLU A 329 -15.57 8.87 -5.47
CA GLU A 329 -14.71 9.08 -4.29
C GLU A 329 -13.49 8.17 -4.27
N VAL A 330 -13.70 6.84 -4.40
CA VAL A 330 -12.60 5.87 -4.29
C VAL A 330 -11.55 6.07 -5.39
N TRP A 331 -11.99 6.43 -6.59
CA TRP A 331 -11.10 6.68 -7.72
C TRP A 331 -10.16 7.88 -7.52
N PRO A 332 -10.62 9.09 -7.11
CA PRO A 332 -9.72 10.15 -6.70
C PRO A 332 -8.77 9.72 -5.57
N TRP A 333 -9.25 9.01 -4.57
CA TRP A 333 -8.44 8.53 -3.45
C TRP A 333 -7.38 7.51 -3.88
N TYR A 334 -7.64 6.72 -4.88
CA TYR A 334 -6.67 5.77 -5.44
C TYR A 334 -5.44 6.48 -6.03
N TRP A 335 -5.59 7.73 -6.49
CA TRP A 335 -4.52 8.51 -7.10
C TRP A 335 -3.88 9.52 -6.16
N GLY A 336 -4.65 10.18 -5.30
CA GLY A 336 -4.08 11.13 -4.35
C GLY A 336 -5.13 11.94 -3.59
N VAL A 337 -5.39 11.54 -2.34
CA VAL A 337 -6.12 12.32 -1.34
C VAL A 337 -5.35 12.19 -0.02
N TYR A 338 -4.97 13.31 0.55
CA TYR A 338 -4.00 13.41 1.62
C TYR A 338 -4.55 14.24 2.79
N LYS A 339 -3.73 14.46 3.84
CA LYS A 339 -4.02 15.37 4.95
C LYS A 339 -5.41 15.11 5.54
N TRP A 340 -5.67 13.87 5.97
CA TRP A 340 -6.96 13.47 6.56
C TRP A 340 -8.17 13.80 5.66
N HIS A 341 -8.09 13.42 4.40
CA HIS A 341 -9.10 13.66 3.35
C HIS A 341 -9.34 15.13 2.99
N SER A 342 -8.54 16.06 3.50
CA SER A 342 -8.69 17.49 3.24
C SER A 342 -7.99 17.98 2.01
N LEU A 343 -6.96 17.28 1.55
CA LEU A 343 -6.14 17.69 0.43
C LEU A 343 -6.34 16.76 -0.75
N THR A 344 -7.06 17.24 -1.76
CA THR A 344 -7.15 16.60 -3.08
C THR A 344 -6.13 17.22 -4.01
N LEU A 345 -5.72 16.48 -5.03
CA LEU A 345 -4.93 17.06 -6.12
C LEU A 345 -5.79 18.02 -6.95
N PRO A 346 -5.19 19.03 -7.61
CA PRO A 346 -5.90 19.86 -8.55
C PRO A 346 -6.68 19.06 -9.60
N PRO A 347 -7.91 19.47 -9.98
CA PRO A 347 -8.79 18.71 -10.88
C PRO A 347 -8.14 18.32 -12.21
N VAL A 348 -7.22 19.15 -12.71
CA VAL A 348 -6.48 18.87 -13.96
C VAL A 348 -5.69 17.56 -13.89
N TYR A 349 -5.16 17.17 -12.72
CA TYR A 349 -4.43 15.91 -12.58
C TYR A 349 -5.35 14.72 -12.79
N TYR A 350 -6.54 14.72 -12.17
CA TYR A 350 -7.53 13.66 -12.37
C TYR A 350 -8.02 13.60 -13.82
N GLN A 351 -8.19 14.74 -14.47
CA GLN A 351 -8.57 14.78 -15.89
C GLN A 351 -7.48 14.14 -16.79
N VAL A 352 -6.21 14.44 -16.55
CA VAL A 352 -5.09 13.83 -17.28
C VAL A 352 -5.04 12.32 -17.02
N ILE A 353 -5.12 11.90 -15.76
CA ILE A 353 -5.12 10.49 -15.37
C ILE A 353 -6.29 9.76 -16.04
N ASN A 354 -7.50 10.31 -15.99
CA ASN A 354 -8.68 9.71 -16.61
C ASN A 354 -8.48 9.48 -18.10
N ARG A 355 -7.93 10.47 -18.81
CA ARG A 355 -7.63 10.36 -20.24
C ARG A 355 -6.57 9.27 -20.51
N LEU A 356 -5.51 9.23 -19.71
CA LEU A 356 -4.48 8.18 -19.83
C LEU A 356 -5.09 6.80 -19.57
N VAL A 357 -5.90 6.64 -18.55
CA VAL A 357 -6.56 5.35 -18.25
C VAL A 357 -7.50 4.94 -19.38
N LEU A 358 -8.29 5.86 -19.94
CA LEU A 358 -9.14 5.60 -21.11
C LEU A 358 -8.32 5.15 -22.32
N VAL A 359 -7.19 5.79 -22.59
CA VAL A 359 -6.25 5.35 -23.66
C VAL A 359 -5.74 3.94 -23.37
N GLY A 360 -5.34 3.64 -22.14
CA GLY A 360 -4.95 2.29 -21.73
C GLY A 360 -6.05 1.25 -21.93
N ILE A 361 -7.30 1.58 -21.53
CA ILE A 361 -8.49 0.73 -21.74
C ILE A 361 -8.76 0.50 -23.25
N LEU A 362 -8.66 1.53 -24.08
CA LEU A 362 -8.79 1.37 -25.53
C LEU A 362 -7.80 0.36 -26.08
N GLY A 363 -6.54 0.44 -25.64
CA GLY A 363 -5.52 -0.55 -25.98
C GLY A 363 -5.85 -1.97 -25.51
N LEU A 364 -6.47 -2.10 -24.33
CA LEU A 364 -6.95 -3.38 -23.83
C LEU A 364 -8.08 -3.95 -24.68
N VAL A 365 -9.04 -3.13 -25.08
CA VAL A 365 -10.14 -3.54 -25.97
C VAL A 365 -9.58 -4.04 -27.30
N ILE A 366 -8.66 -3.32 -27.91
CA ILE A 366 -7.98 -3.77 -29.13
C ILE A 366 -7.25 -5.09 -28.89
N LYS A 367 -6.53 -5.24 -27.77
CA LYS A 367 -5.84 -6.48 -27.42
C LYS A 367 -6.83 -7.64 -27.27
N LEU A 368 -7.97 -7.44 -26.60
CA LEU A 368 -9.02 -8.46 -26.46
C LEU A 368 -9.59 -8.88 -27.82
N ILE A 369 -9.92 -7.94 -28.70
CA ILE A 369 -10.41 -8.22 -30.06
C ILE A 369 -9.39 -9.08 -30.81
N LEU A 370 -8.10 -8.77 -30.71
CA LEU A 370 -7.05 -9.55 -31.37
C LEU A 370 -6.91 -10.95 -30.79
N ILE A 371 -7.01 -11.13 -29.46
CA ILE A 371 -7.01 -12.44 -28.79
C ILE A 371 -8.17 -13.31 -29.32
N PHE A 372 -9.40 -12.77 -29.32
CA PHE A 372 -10.58 -13.51 -29.76
C PHE A 372 -10.53 -13.83 -31.28
N ARG A 373 -10.09 -12.88 -32.10
CA ARG A 373 -10.00 -13.06 -33.56
C ARG A 373 -8.96 -14.11 -33.95
N LYS A 374 -7.79 -14.09 -33.28
CA LYS A 374 -6.68 -15.00 -33.60
C LYS A 374 -6.74 -16.32 -32.83
N ARG A 375 -7.69 -16.47 -31.90
CA ARG A 375 -7.78 -17.61 -30.96
C ARG A 375 -6.45 -17.85 -30.22
N GLU A 376 -5.74 -16.76 -29.89
CA GLU A 376 -4.46 -16.86 -29.19
C GLU A 376 -4.66 -17.40 -27.77
N THR A 377 -4.09 -18.57 -27.50
CA THR A 377 -4.09 -19.22 -26.17
C THR A 377 -2.69 -19.24 -25.56
N ASP A 378 -1.89 -18.21 -25.84
CA ASP A 378 -0.54 -18.12 -25.31
C ASP A 378 -0.53 -17.86 -23.77
N LYS A 379 0.61 -18.10 -23.13
CA LYS A 379 0.77 -17.90 -21.68
C LYS A 379 0.48 -16.46 -21.24
N ARG A 380 0.75 -15.47 -22.09
CA ARG A 380 0.51 -14.04 -21.78
C ARG A 380 -0.97 -13.74 -21.69
N THR A 381 -1.78 -14.38 -22.51
CA THR A 381 -3.24 -14.29 -22.45
C THR A 381 -3.77 -14.87 -21.15
N ILE A 382 -3.21 -15.99 -20.68
CA ILE A 382 -3.58 -16.60 -19.40
C ILE A 382 -3.24 -15.65 -18.24
N TYR A 383 -2.04 -15.06 -18.22
CA TYR A 383 -1.65 -14.11 -17.18
C TYR A 383 -2.56 -12.87 -17.18
N PHE A 384 -2.93 -12.37 -18.36
CA PHE A 384 -3.84 -11.23 -18.48
C PHE A 384 -5.21 -11.53 -17.84
N PHE A 385 -5.84 -12.64 -18.22
CA PHE A 385 -7.14 -13.03 -17.66
C PHE A 385 -7.05 -13.35 -16.17
N PHE A 386 -5.95 -13.93 -15.71
CA PHE A 386 -5.72 -14.17 -14.28
C PHE A 386 -5.65 -12.87 -13.49
N LEU A 387 -4.90 -11.86 -13.96
CA LEU A 387 -4.82 -10.55 -13.31
C LEU A 387 -6.16 -9.83 -13.31
N LEU A 388 -6.89 -9.88 -14.42
CA LEU A 388 -8.22 -9.28 -14.56
C LEU A 388 -9.21 -9.94 -13.59
N ALA A 389 -9.27 -11.27 -13.58
CA ALA A 389 -10.14 -12.03 -12.68
C ALA A 389 -9.78 -11.78 -11.20
N SER A 390 -8.47 -11.72 -10.86
CA SER A 390 -8.02 -11.38 -9.51
C SER A 390 -8.53 -10.00 -9.07
N SER A 391 -8.46 -8.99 -9.94
CA SER A 391 -8.92 -7.64 -9.66
C SER A 391 -10.44 -7.59 -9.49
N LEU A 392 -11.20 -8.31 -10.33
CA LEU A 392 -12.66 -8.38 -10.23
C LEU A 392 -13.12 -9.11 -8.97
N ILE A 393 -12.51 -10.25 -8.64
CA ILE A 393 -12.82 -11.01 -7.42
C ILE A 393 -12.53 -10.14 -6.20
N TYR A 394 -11.39 -9.44 -6.17
CA TYR A 394 -11.04 -8.57 -5.07
C TYR A 394 -12.09 -7.47 -4.87
N PHE A 395 -12.51 -6.80 -5.93
CA PHE A 395 -13.58 -5.79 -5.90
C PHE A 395 -14.90 -6.38 -5.39
N LEU A 396 -15.32 -7.54 -5.91
CA LEU A 396 -16.56 -8.19 -5.51
C LEU A 396 -16.56 -8.59 -4.03
N VAL A 397 -15.45 -9.16 -3.53
CA VAL A 397 -15.35 -9.59 -2.13
C VAL A 397 -15.35 -8.37 -1.19
N LEU A 398 -14.67 -7.28 -1.56
CA LEU A 398 -14.76 -6.03 -0.78
C LEU A 398 -16.20 -5.47 -0.78
N THR A 399 -16.89 -5.51 -1.91
CA THR A 399 -18.30 -5.06 -1.99
C THR A 399 -19.22 -5.92 -1.15
N ILE A 400 -19.02 -7.25 -1.16
CA ILE A 400 -19.79 -8.18 -0.31
C ILE A 400 -19.53 -7.89 1.16
N TRP A 401 -18.28 -7.65 1.54
CA TRP A 401 -17.95 -7.30 2.92
C TRP A 401 -18.60 -5.97 3.33
N ASP A 402 -18.51 -4.94 2.50
CA ASP A 402 -19.16 -3.65 2.80
C ASP A 402 -20.68 -3.79 2.90
N TYR A 403 -21.30 -4.64 2.06
CA TYR A 403 -22.72 -4.95 2.14
C TYR A 403 -23.11 -5.64 3.45
N ILE A 404 -22.32 -6.63 3.89
CA ILE A 404 -22.54 -7.32 5.17
C ILE A 404 -22.39 -6.32 6.33
N PHE A 405 -21.38 -5.47 6.29
CA PHE A 405 -21.19 -4.43 7.28
C PHE A 405 -22.36 -3.44 7.30
N PHE A 406 -22.86 -3.05 6.12
CA PHE A 406 -24.02 -2.16 5.98
C PHE A 406 -25.28 -2.75 6.61
N ILE A 407 -25.56 -4.03 6.40
CA ILE A 407 -26.72 -4.70 7.02
C ILE A 407 -26.58 -4.68 8.55
N GLY A 408 -25.40 -4.94 9.08
CA GLY A 408 -25.15 -5.00 10.53
C GLY A 408 -25.22 -3.64 11.23
N HIS A 409 -24.81 -2.56 10.55
CA HIS A 409 -24.58 -1.24 11.16
C HIS A 409 -25.49 -0.12 10.62
N GLY A 410 -26.17 -0.31 9.49
CA GLY A 410 -27.00 0.70 8.84
C GLY A 410 -26.24 1.75 8.02
N PHE A 411 -24.89 1.65 7.91
CA PHE A 411 -24.04 2.51 7.09
C PHE A 411 -22.89 1.74 6.48
N SER A 412 -22.34 2.23 5.35
CA SER A 412 -21.20 1.62 4.67
C SER A 412 -19.93 1.78 5.51
N PHE A 413 -19.04 0.78 5.45
CA PHE A 413 -17.71 0.82 6.06
C PHE A 413 -16.83 1.96 5.52
N GLY A 414 -17.16 2.51 4.35
CA GLY A 414 -16.40 3.58 3.72
C GLY A 414 -15.16 3.07 2.98
N ILE A 415 -15.39 2.32 1.89
CA ILE A 415 -14.29 1.82 1.04
C ILE A 415 -13.44 2.99 0.54
N GLN A 416 -12.13 2.94 0.81
CA GLN A 416 -11.15 3.94 0.41
C GLN A 416 -10.27 3.43 -0.75
N GLY A 417 -9.69 4.35 -1.53
CA GLY A 417 -8.82 4.01 -2.66
C GLY A 417 -7.62 3.13 -2.27
N ARG A 418 -7.05 3.33 -1.06
CA ARG A 418 -5.92 2.53 -0.54
C ARG A 418 -6.26 1.05 -0.34
N TYR A 419 -7.54 0.69 -0.15
CA TYR A 419 -7.95 -0.71 0.04
C TYR A 419 -7.79 -1.55 -1.23
N PHE A 420 -7.59 -0.91 -2.41
CA PHE A 420 -7.29 -1.60 -3.67
C PHE A 420 -5.78 -1.78 -3.95
N PHE A 421 -4.90 -1.24 -3.10
CA PHE A 421 -3.45 -1.37 -3.29
C PHE A 421 -2.88 -2.78 -3.14
N PRO A 422 -3.51 -3.73 -2.44
CA PRO A 422 -3.06 -5.12 -2.48
C PRO A 422 -2.91 -5.68 -3.90
N LEU A 423 -3.75 -5.23 -4.86
CA LEU A 423 -3.67 -5.62 -6.28
C LEU A 423 -3.19 -4.50 -7.21
N VAL A 424 -2.56 -3.46 -6.69
CA VAL A 424 -2.06 -2.33 -7.50
C VAL A 424 -1.15 -2.77 -8.65
N ILE A 425 -0.31 -3.80 -8.43
CA ILE A 425 0.57 -4.34 -9.47
C ILE A 425 -0.25 -4.98 -10.61
N ALA A 426 -1.35 -5.68 -10.29
CA ALA A 426 -2.25 -6.24 -11.30
C ALA A 426 -2.93 -5.12 -12.12
N HIS A 427 -3.46 -4.09 -11.45
CA HIS A 427 -4.10 -2.95 -12.12
C HIS A 427 -3.17 -2.24 -13.08
N VAL A 428 -1.96 -1.90 -12.61
CA VAL A 428 -0.95 -1.21 -13.43
C VAL A 428 -0.43 -2.10 -14.56
N ALA A 429 -0.24 -3.41 -14.32
CA ALA A 429 0.20 -4.35 -15.35
C ALA A 429 -0.84 -4.51 -16.47
N ILE A 430 -2.13 -4.58 -16.12
CA ILE A 430 -3.24 -4.63 -17.09
C ILE A 430 -3.23 -3.38 -17.96
N LEU A 431 -3.20 -2.20 -17.37
CA LEU A 431 -3.14 -0.94 -18.12
C LEU A 431 -1.88 -0.84 -19.01
N LEU A 432 -0.73 -1.26 -18.48
CA LEU A 432 0.53 -1.27 -19.24
C LEU A 432 0.46 -2.22 -20.45
N MET A 433 -0.26 -3.34 -20.35
CA MET A 433 -0.51 -4.21 -21.51
C MET A 433 -1.34 -3.51 -22.59
N GLY A 434 -2.32 -2.70 -22.20
CA GLY A 434 -3.11 -1.89 -23.13
C GLY A 434 -2.26 -0.82 -23.82
N PHE A 435 -1.51 -0.04 -23.06
CA PHE A 435 -0.57 0.92 -23.63
C PHE A 435 0.45 0.27 -24.57
N TRP A 436 1.02 -0.86 -24.17
CA TRP A 436 1.96 -1.57 -25.01
C TRP A 436 1.35 -2.03 -26.33
N GLN A 437 0.08 -2.44 -26.34
CA GLN A 437 -0.64 -2.78 -27.55
C GLN A 437 -0.77 -1.58 -28.49
N LEU A 438 -1.15 -0.41 -27.98
CA LEU A 438 -1.24 0.83 -28.76
C LEU A 438 0.12 1.28 -29.28
N PHE A 439 1.15 1.26 -28.45
CA PHE A 439 2.50 1.66 -28.84
C PHE A 439 3.03 0.80 -29.99
N LYS A 440 2.77 -0.52 -29.97
CA LYS A 440 3.14 -1.38 -31.10
C LYS A 440 2.41 -1.05 -32.40
N ILE A 441 1.17 -0.60 -32.33
CA ILE A 441 0.38 -0.25 -33.50
C ILE A 441 0.79 1.12 -34.05
N PHE A 442 0.82 2.12 -33.19
CA PHE A 442 0.96 3.53 -33.60
C PHE A 442 2.41 4.01 -33.63
N LEU A 443 3.24 3.59 -32.66
CA LEU A 443 4.63 4.03 -32.57
C LEU A 443 5.61 3.07 -33.24
N LYS A 444 5.18 1.83 -33.54
CA LYS A 444 5.98 0.81 -34.23
C LYS A 444 7.39 0.67 -33.61
N ASN A 445 8.43 1.07 -34.32
CA ASN A 445 9.82 1.02 -33.87
C ASN A 445 10.08 1.87 -32.62
N TYR A 446 9.32 2.93 -32.41
CA TYR A 446 9.43 3.81 -31.22
C TYR A 446 8.56 3.38 -30.04
N ALA A 447 7.92 2.20 -30.09
CA ALA A 447 7.05 1.70 -29.01
C ALA A 447 7.71 1.70 -27.63
N LYS A 448 9.03 1.45 -27.57
CA LYS A 448 9.80 1.45 -26.33
C LYS A 448 9.97 2.87 -25.73
N LEU A 449 9.99 3.91 -26.56
CA LEU A 449 9.98 5.29 -26.07
C LEU A 449 8.64 5.63 -25.39
N GLY A 450 7.52 5.10 -25.90
CA GLY A 450 6.23 5.22 -25.21
C GLY A 450 6.25 4.67 -23.78
N LEU A 451 6.98 3.57 -23.52
CA LEU A 451 7.16 3.05 -22.16
C LEU A 451 7.96 4.00 -21.26
N VAL A 452 9.00 4.62 -21.82
CA VAL A 452 9.81 5.62 -21.11
C VAL A 452 8.97 6.84 -20.78
N THR A 453 8.13 7.28 -21.74
CA THR A 453 7.19 8.40 -21.51
C THR A 453 6.23 8.10 -20.36
N LEU A 454 5.67 6.89 -20.27
CA LEU A 454 4.81 6.52 -19.13
C LEU A 454 5.56 6.57 -17.80
N ALA A 455 6.79 6.04 -17.74
CA ALA A 455 7.61 6.09 -16.52
C ALA A 455 7.94 7.55 -16.15
N PHE A 456 8.30 8.39 -17.12
CA PHE A 456 8.56 9.82 -16.94
C PHE A 456 7.32 10.56 -16.40
N LEU A 457 6.17 10.36 -17.02
CA LEU A 457 4.92 10.99 -16.57
C LEU A 457 4.55 10.60 -15.13
N MET A 458 4.80 9.35 -14.75
CA MET A 458 4.54 8.90 -13.37
C MET A 458 5.52 9.54 -12.38
N ILE A 459 6.79 9.69 -12.73
CA ILE A 459 7.80 10.39 -11.90
C ILE A 459 7.38 11.86 -11.72
N VAL A 460 7.04 12.55 -12.82
CA VAL A 460 6.58 13.94 -12.76
C VAL A 460 5.31 14.06 -11.91
N PHE A 461 4.35 13.17 -12.09
CA PHE A 461 3.13 13.14 -11.29
C PHE A 461 3.41 12.94 -9.80
N ASN A 462 4.36 12.05 -9.47
CA ASN A 462 4.81 11.84 -8.09
C ASN A 462 5.40 13.12 -7.48
N ASP A 463 6.30 13.78 -8.20
CA ASP A 463 7.01 14.96 -7.69
C ASP A 463 6.08 16.17 -7.56
N LEU A 464 5.16 16.37 -8.52
CA LEU A 464 4.12 17.36 -8.42
C LEU A 464 3.17 17.11 -7.23
N SER A 465 2.81 15.85 -6.99
CA SER A 465 2.01 15.47 -5.81
C SER A 465 2.76 15.75 -4.52
N LEU A 466 4.03 15.38 -4.43
CA LEU A 466 4.87 15.62 -3.26
C LEU A 466 5.03 17.13 -2.99
N PHE A 467 5.26 17.92 -4.04
CA PHE A 467 5.33 19.39 -3.94
C PHE A 467 4.01 20.00 -3.47
N HIS A 468 2.89 19.57 -4.03
CA HIS A 468 1.56 20.05 -3.63
C HIS A 468 1.26 19.75 -2.15
N ILE A 469 1.63 18.55 -1.68
CA ILE A 469 1.46 18.17 -0.28
C ILE A 469 2.40 18.97 0.62
N ALA A 470 3.67 19.11 0.25
CA ALA A 470 4.64 19.89 1.01
C ALA A 470 4.15 21.34 1.18
N GLY A 471 3.64 21.98 0.10
CA GLY A 471 3.06 23.31 0.18
C GLY A 471 1.77 23.41 1.01
N SER A 472 1.09 22.28 1.30
CA SER A 472 -0.07 22.27 2.19
C SER A 472 0.29 22.15 3.67
N TYR A 473 1.51 21.73 3.96
CA TYR A 473 2.00 21.61 5.33
C TYR A 473 2.97 22.72 5.71
N TYR A 474 3.76 23.23 4.79
CA TYR A 474 4.83 24.17 5.05
C TYR A 474 4.68 25.44 4.20
N ASP A 475 5.15 26.55 4.73
CA ASP A 475 5.29 27.79 3.96
C ASP A 475 6.45 27.60 2.95
N THR A 476 6.12 27.75 1.68
CA THR A 476 7.06 27.63 0.56
C THR A 476 7.48 28.99 -0.02
N SER A 477 7.19 30.09 0.67
CA SER A 477 7.53 31.45 0.21
C SER A 477 9.04 31.66 0.09
N SER A 478 9.83 31.00 0.92
CA SER A 478 11.29 30.94 0.82
C SER A 478 11.83 29.55 1.19
N LEU A 479 12.99 29.20 0.63
CA LEU A 479 13.65 27.93 0.95
C LEU A 479 14.05 27.84 2.44
N GLU A 480 14.42 28.96 3.02
CA GLU A 480 14.83 29.05 4.44
C GLU A 480 13.64 28.75 5.36
N ILE A 481 12.50 29.40 5.15
CA ILE A 481 11.25 29.17 5.91
C ILE A 481 10.78 27.73 5.73
N PHE A 482 10.79 27.24 4.49
CA PHE A 482 10.43 25.85 4.20
C PHE A 482 11.29 24.86 5.00
N ILE A 483 12.62 25.01 4.99
CA ILE A 483 13.52 24.10 5.72
C ILE A 483 13.32 24.24 7.23
N ALA A 484 13.14 25.46 7.74
CA ALA A 484 12.91 25.69 9.16
C ALA A 484 11.64 24.97 9.63
N GLN A 485 10.52 25.16 8.95
CA GLN A 485 9.26 24.49 9.26
C GLN A 485 9.33 22.98 9.05
N ALA A 486 9.89 22.53 7.92
CA ALA A 486 10.01 21.13 7.61
C ALA A 486 10.95 20.37 8.57
N SER A 487 11.80 21.08 9.32
CA SER A 487 12.68 20.50 10.35
C SER A 487 11.99 20.27 11.69
N GLN A 488 10.81 20.87 11.91
CA GLN A 488 10.12 20.79 13.19
C GLN A 488 9.47 19.42 13.40
N TYR A 489 9.41 18.96 14.64
CA TYR A 489 8.84 17.66 15.07
C TYR A 489 9.45 16.46 14.35
N LYS A 490 10.77 16.49 14.15
CA LYS A 490 11.54 15.45 13.46
C LYS A 490 12.82 15.07 14.22
N PRO A 491 13.38 13.88 13.92
CA PRO A 491 14.69 13.50 14.43
C PRO A 491 15.79 14.50 14.03
N LEU A 492 16.81 14.65 14.87
CA LEU A 492 17.93 15.55 14.58
C LEU A 492 18.62 15.24 13.24
N PHE A 493 18.78 13.95 12.91
CA PHE A 493 19.42 13.51 11.67
C PHE A 493 18.62 13.77 10.39
N VAL A 494 17.36 14.22 10.52
CA VAL A 494 16.47 14.57 9.38
C VAL A 494 16.29 16.09 9.26
N LYS A 495 16.79 16.88 10.21
CA LYS A 495 16.60 18.34 10.23
C LYS A 495 17.53 19.08 9.26
N SER A 496 17.17 20.33 8.98
CA SER A 496 18.01 21.30 8.24
C SER A 496 18.47 20.81 6.84
N ASN A 497 19.74 20.90 6.56
CA ASN A 497 20.31 20.56 5.25
C ASN A 497 20.08 19.11 4.80
N THR A 498 19.80 18.18 5.72
CA THR A 498 19.50 16.78 5.36
C THR A 498 18.25 16.67 4.51
N ILE A 499 17.24 17.53 4.74
CA ILE A 499 16.01 17.58 3.92
C ILE A 499 16.39 17.96 2.49
N LEU A 500 17.13 19.07 2.33
CA LEU A 500 17.54 19.56 1.02
C LEU A 500 18.42 18.55 0.28
N PHE A 501 19.37 17.94 0.99
CA PHE A 501 20.25 16.91 0.45
C PHE A 501 19.47 15.71 -0.07
N THR A 502 18.47 15.22 0.70
CA THR A 502 17.64 14.09 0.30
C THR A 502 16.79 14.42 -0.93
N LEU A 503 16.20 15.62 -0.98
CA LEU A 503 15.44 16.10 -2.14
C LEU A 503 16.32 16.19 -3.39
N THR A 504 17.53 16.74 -3.25
CA THR A 504 18.48 16.89 -4.36
C THR A 504 18.92 15.51 -4.88
N LEU A 505 19.22 14.57 -4.01
CA LEU A 505 19.54 13.20 -4.40
C LEU A 505 18.38 12.50 -5.10
N ASN A 506 17.15 12.69 -4.60
CA ASN A 506 15.96 12.13 -5.25
C ASN A 506 15.84 12.60 -6.70
N ILE A 507 15.88 13.92 -6.93
CA ILE A 507 15.82 14.50 -8.28
C ILE A 507 16.99 14.00 -9.14
N GLY A 508 18.22 14.00 -8.61
CA GLY A 508 19.40 13.53 -9.32
C GLY A 508 19.28 12.06 -9.78
N PHE A 509 18.82 11.17 -8.90
CA PHE A 509 18.65 9.75 -9.25
C PHE A 509 17.46 9.54 -10.21
N GLN A 510 16.38 10.31 -10.12
CA GLN A 510 15.29 10.28 -11.08
C GLN A 510 15.74 10.71 -12.47
N LEU A 511 16.48 11.80 -12.60
CA LEU A 511 17.05 12.26 -13.87
C LEU A 511 17.98 11.22 -14.48
N LEU A 512 18.85 10.61 -13.67
CA LEU A 512 19.71 9.52 -14.11
C LEU A 512 18.90 8.30 -14.57
N LEU A 513 17.84 7.95 -13.85
CA LEU A 513 16.93 6.86 -14.23
C LEU A 513 16.30 7.12 -15.60
N ILE A 514 15.73 8.30 -15.81
CA ILE A 514 15.11 8.70 -17.07
C ILE A 514 16.14 8.65 -18.21
N PHE A 515 17.32 9.23 -18.00
CA PHE A 515 18.40 9.19 -19.00
C PHE A 515 18.76 7.75 -19.42
N TYR A 516 18.93 6.84 -18.44
CA TYR A 516 19.25 5.45 -18.75
C TYR A 516 18.06 4.68 -19.38
N LEU A 517 16.83 5.02 -19.04
CA LEU A 517 15.63 4.47 -19.70
C LEU A 517 15.60 4.85 -21.18
N ILE A 518 15.79 6.15 -21.48
CA ILE A 518 15.87 6.65 -22.87
C ILE A 518 17.01 5.94 -23.64
N LYS A 519 18.21 5.92 -23.07
CA LYS A 519 19.37 5.26 -23.69
C LYS A 519 19.13 3.78 -24.02
N ASN A 520 18.46 3.06 -23.10
CA ASN A 520 18.11 1.64 -23.34
C ASN A 520 16.99 1.47 -24.37
N ALA A 521 16.00 2.38 -24.40
CA ALA A 521 14.94 2.34 -25.40
C ALA A 521 15.51 2.54 -26.81
N ILE A 522 16.34 3.56 -27.01
CA ILE A 522 16.97 3.87 -28.31
C ILE A 522 17.88 2.71 -28.77
N ARG A 523 18.71 2.15 -27.90
CA ARG A 523 19.61 1.02 -28.26
C ARG A 523 18.87 -0.24 -28.67
N GLN A 524 17.63 -0.39 -28.34
CA GLN A 524 16.81 -1.54 -28.69
C GLN A 524 15.87 -1.26 -29.87
N THR A 525 15.85 -0.02 -30.38
CA THR A 525 15.14 0.37 -31.61
C THR A 525 16.06 0.27 -32.83
N ASN A 526 17.35 0.46 -32.65
CA ASN A 526 18.41 0.22 -33.62
C ASN A 526 18.88 -1.26 -33.51
#